data_0ff711a29b6495b06b74b607940e6636
#
_entry.id   0ff711a29b6495b06b74b607940e6636
#
_cell.length_a   1.000
_cell.length_b   1.000
_cell.length_c   1.000
_cell.angle_alpha   90.00
_cell.angle_beta   90.00
_cell.angle_gamma   90.00
#
_symmetry.space_group_name_H-M   'P 1'
#
loop_
_entity.id
_entity.type
_entity.pdbx_description
1 polymer ?
#
loop_
_entity_poly.entity_id
_entity_poly.type
_entity_poly.pdbx_seq_one_letter_code
_entity_poly.pdbx_strand_id
1 'polypeptide(L)'
;MTFVEQFKALTFVIRHFVFFSAHPGQLDVVYEGLKILEDIPHADLVEVRLNDKLDQLSNEVDVVVYAEFGSDDALLQFKAHPLYQASIERVRPNRELRLVADTRP
;
A
#
# COMPACT_ATOMS: atom_id res chain seq x y z
N MET A 1 -8.18 7.62 -27.89
CA MET A 1 -8.31 8.54 -26.75
C MET A 1 -7.61 9.85 -27.07
N THR A 2 -8.24 10.98 -26.83
CA THR A 2 -7.63 12.29 -27.03
C THR A 2 -6.68 12.64 -25.90
N PHE A 3 -5.79 13.61 -26.13
CA PHE A 3 -4.88 14.10 -25.09
C PHE A 3 -5.63 14.59 -23.84
N VAL A 4 -6.74 15.31 -24.03
CA VAL A 4 -7.55 15.83 -22.92
C VAL A 4 -8.13 14.70 -22.07
N GLU A 5 -8.61 13.65 -22.70
CA GLU A 5 -9.17 12.49 -21.98
C GLU A 5 -8.11 11.75 -21.18
N GLN A 6 -6.90 11.59 -21.72
CA GLN A 6 -5.79 10.96 -21.00
C GLN A 6 -5.38 11.79 -19.79
N PHE A 7 -5.28 13.10 -19.95
CA PHE A 7 -4.94 14.00 -18.86
C PHE A 7 -6.01 13.96 -17.76
N LYS A 8 -7.28 13.97 -18.14
CA LYS A 8 -8.40 13.91 -17.21
C LYS A 8 -8.41 12.59 -16.41
N ALA A 9 -8.11 11.47 -17.07
CA ALA A 9 -8.01 10.18 -16.38
C ALA A 9 -6.89 10.19 -15.33
N LEU A 10 -5.74 10.78 -15.63
CA LEU A 10 -4.62 10.87 -14.70
C LEU A 10 -4.95 11.71 -13.46
N THR A 11 -5.80 12.75 -13.58
CA THR A 11 -6.17 13.60 -12.44
C THR A 11 -7.04 12.88 -11.42
N PHE A 12 -7.67 11.77 -11.77
CA PHE A 12 -8.53 11.00 -10.88
C PHE A 12 -7.84 9.81 -10.22
N VAL A 13 -6.58 9.56 -10.52
CA VAL A 13 -5.83 8.47 -9.91
C VAL A 13 -5.37 8.87 -8.51
N ILE A 14 -5.74 8.07 -7.52
CA ILE A 14 -5.21 8.21 -6.17
C ILE A 14 -3.97 7.33 -6.08
N ARG A 15 -2.87 7.92 -5.63
CA ARG A 15 -1.64 7.19 -5.32
C ARG A 15 -1.55 7.02 -3.82
N HIS A 16 -1.58 5.78 -3.37
CA HIS A 16 -1.64 5.40 -1.96
C HIS A 16 -0.33 4.77 -1.54
N PHE A 17 0.35 5.39 -0.57
CA PHE A 17 1.65 4.95 -0.06
C PHE A 17 1.50 4.56 1.40
N VAL A 18 1.96 3.38 1.77
CA VAL A 18 2.02 2.98 3.18
C VAL A 18 3.41 2.42 3.47
N PHE A 19 4.01 2.90 4.54
CA PHE A 19 5.35 2.51 4.97
C PHE A 19 5.23 1.78 6.29
N PHE A 20 5.88 0.62 6.38
CA PHE A 20 5.83 -0.22 7.56
C PHE A 20 7.23 -0.54 8.06
N SER A 21 7.38 -0.64 9.39
CA SER A 21 8.48 -1.39 9.98
C SER A 21 7.92 -2.53 10.82
N ALA A 22 8.73 -3.58 10.97
CA ALA A 22 8.37 -4.75 11.76
C ALA A 22 9.13 -4.71 13.09
N HIS A 23 8.50 -5.29 14.13
CA HIS A 23 9.25 -5.58 15.35
C HIS A 23 10.39 -6.56 15.03
N PRO A 24 11.49 -6.55 15.82
CA PRO A 24 12.61 -7.46 15.58
C PRO A 24 12.16 -8.90 15.43
N GLY A 25 12.63 -9.55 14.37
CA GLY A 25 12.31 -10.95 14.07
C GLY A 25 10.94 -11.16 13.40
N GLN A 26 10.15 -10.09 13.14
CA GLN A 26 8.80 -10.21 12.60
C GLN A 26 8.67 -9.74 11.15
N LEU A 27 9.77 -9.47 10.46
CA LEU A 27 9.72 -8.96 9.10
C LEU A 27 8.96 -9.90 8.15
N ASP A 28 9.24 -11.20 8.22
CA ASP A 28 8.59 -12.17 7.33
C ASP A 28 7.07 -12.19 7.56
N VAL A 29 6.64 -12.15 8.82
CA VAL A 29 5.20 -12.14 9.17
C VAL A 29 4.52 -10.89 8.61
N VAL A 30 5.15 -9.72 8.77
CA VAL A 30 4.63 -8.45 8.27
C VAL A 30 4.58 -8.47 6.74
N TYR A 31 5.66 -8.87 6.11
CA TYR A 31 5.73 -8.91 4.65
C TYR A 31 4.67 -9.85 4.06
N GLU A 32 4.58 -11.08 4.56
CA GLU A 32 3.60 -12.07 4.09
C GLU A 32 2.16 -11.60 4.35
N GLY A 33 1.92 -10.97 5.50
CA GLY A 33 0.61 -10.41 5.81
C GLY A 33 0.22 -9.26 4.87
N LEU A 34 1.16 -8.42 4.48
CA LEU A 34 0.92 -7.33 3.54
C LEU A 34 0.73 -7.84 2.11
N LYS A 35 1.38 -8.94 1.74
CA LYS A 35 1.21 -9.54 0.40
C LYS A 35 -0.24 -9.96 0.13
N ILE A 36 -1.02 -10.23 1.17
CA ILE A 36 -2.46 -10.52 1.03
C ILE A 36 -3.19 -9.39 0.29
N LEU A 37 -2.73 -8.14 0.47
CA LEU A 37 -3.35 -6.97 -0.18
C LEU A 37 -3.31 -7.06 -1.70
N GLU A 38 -2.33 -7.75 -2.27
CA GLU A 38 -2.20 -7.89 -3.73
C GLU A 38 -3.33 -8.72 -4.34
N ASP A 39 -4.05 -9.50 -3.54
CA ASP A 39 -5.17 -10.33 -3.98
C ASP A 39 -6.53 -9.62 -3.89
N ILE A 40 -6.58 -8.40 -3.36
CA ILE A 40 -7.82 -7.64 -3.23
C ILE A 40 -8.13 -6.95 -4.56
N PRO A 41 -9.35 -7.11 -5.10
CA PRO A 41 -9.79 -6.32 -6.25
C PRO A 41 -10.04 -4.86 -5.84
N HIS A 42 -10.46 -4.02 -6.77
CA HIS A 42 -10.81 -2.60 -6.60
C HIS A 42 -9.64 -1.64 -6.79
N ALA A 43 -8.40 -2.06 -6.61
CA ALA A 43 -7.24 -1.25 -6.97
C ALA A 43 -6.85 -1.51 -8.43
N ASP A 44 -6.33 -0.49 -9.10
CA ASP A 44 -5.76 -0.65 -10.43
C ASP A 44 -4.36 -1.28 -10.35
N LEU A 45 -3.68 -1.04 -9.23
CA LEU A 45 -2.35 -1.58 -8.96
C LEU A 45 -2.16 -1.71 -7.46
N VAL A 46 -1.59 -2.81 -7.01
CA VAL A 46 -1.07 -2.97 -5.64
C VAL A 46 0.29 -3.63 -5.73
N GLU A 47 1.27 -2.99 -5.12
CA GLU A 47 2.63 -3.54 -5.03
C GLU A 47 3.09 -3.53 -3.58
N VAL A 48 3.53 -4.67 -3.09
CA VAL A 48 4.12 -4.82 -1.76
C VAL A 48 5.59 -5.21 -1.97
N ARG A 49 6.50 -4.36 -1.51
CA ARG A 49 7.93 -4.52 -1.75
C ARG A 49 8.73 -4.27 -0.50
N LEU A 50 9.85 -4.96 -0.38
CA LEU A 50 10.82 -4.69 0.67
C LEU A 50 11.60 -3.41 0.34
N ASN A 51 11.93 -2.63 1.38
CA ASN A 51 12.83 -1.50 1.23
C ASN A 51 14.25 -2.00 1.08
N ASP A 52 14.94 -1.60 0.00
CA ASP A 52 16.33 -1.98 -0.24
C ASP A 52 17.31 -1.28 0.72
N LYS A 53 16.84 -0.27 1.45
CA LYS A 53 17.63 0.46 2.47
C LYS A 53 18.93 1.03 1.92
N LEU A 54 18.84 1.65 0.76
CA LEU A 54 20.00 2.25 0.09
C LEU A 54 20.41 3.58 0.71
N ASP A 55 19.47 4.27 1.37
CA ASP A 55 19.74 5.56 2.01
C ASP A 55 20.23 5.33 3.44
N GLN A 56 21.43 5.86 3.75
CA GLN A 56 22.04 5.69 5.07
C GLN A 56 21.42 6.61 6.12
N LEU A 57 20.69 7.64 5.70
CA LEU A 57 20.10 8.63 6.62
C LEU A 57 18.71 8.24 7.08
N SER A 58 18.05 7.32 6.39
CA SER A 58 16.68 6.90 6.70
C SER A 58 16.49 5.46 6.24
N ASN A 59 16.54 4.53 7.20
CA ASN A 59 16.40 3.10 6.91
C ASN A 59 15.44 2.38 7.87
N GLU A 60 14.54 3.14 8.51
CA GLU A 60 13.56 2.59 9.46
C GLU A 60 12.46 1.80 8.77
N VAL A 61 12.17 2.11 7.51
CA VAL A 61 11.11 1.44 6.76
C VAL A 61 11.59 0.09 6.24
N ASP A 62 10.82 -0.94 6.52
CA ASP A 62 11.12 -2.31 6.07
C ASP A 62 10.34 -2.70 4.83
N VAL A 63 9.04 -2.33 4.77
CA VAL A 63 8.13 -2.72 3.68
C VAL A 63 7.37 -1.51 3.19
N VAL A 64 7.22 -1.42 1.87
CA VAL A 64 6.45 -0.37 1.22
C VAL A 64 5.26 -1.01 0.51
N VAL A 65 4.07 -0.47 0.76
CA VAL A 65 2.88 -0.77 -0.02
C VAL A 65 2.56 0.43 -0.89
N TYR A 66 2.47 0.22 -2.19
CA TYR A 66 2.05 1.22 -3.14
C TYR A 66 0.83 0.73 -3.89
N ALA A 67 -0.22 1.55 -3.95
CA ALA A 67 -1.43 1.20 -4.66
C ALA A 67 -1.99 2.39 -5.43
N GLU A 68 -2.71 2.10 -6.52
CA GLU A 68 -3.39 3.10 -7.32
C GLU A 68 -4.87 2.78 -7.37
N PHE A 69 -5.70 3.80 -7.20
CA PHE A 69 -7.15 3.69 -7.21
C PHE A 69 -7.74 4.72 -8.16
N GLY A 70 -8.74 4.30 -8.94
CA GLY A 70 -9.41 5.20 -9.87
C GLY A 70 -10.38 6.19 -9.21
N SER A 71 -10.77 5.95 -7.94
CA SER A 71 -11.73 6.79 -7.23
C SER A 71 -11.62 6.59 -5.72
N ASP A 72 -12.18 7.54 -4.96
CA ASP A 72 -12.31 7.41 -3.50
C ASP A 72 -13.13 6.17 -3.13
N ASP A 73 -14.17 5.88 -3.90
CA ASP A 73 -15.03 4.72 -3.66
C ASP A 73 -14.27 3.41 -3.82
N ALA A 74 -13.41 3.30 -4.84
CA ALA A 74 -12.58 2.12 -5.04
C ALA A 74 -11.64 1.89 -3.85
N LEU A 75 -11.06 2.96 -3.30
CA LEU A 75 -10.23 2.87 -2.10
C LEU A 75 -11.04 2.40 -0.88
N LEU A 76 -12.26 2.93 -0.72
CA LEU A 76 -13.13 2.50 0.38
C LEU A 76 -13.51 1.02 0.26
N GLN A 77 -13.85 0.56 -0.95
CA GLN A 77 -14.18 -0.85 -1.19
C GLN A 77 -12.99 -1.76 -0.94
N PHE A 78 -11.80 -1.33 -1.33
CA PHE A 78 -10.56 -2.05 -1.05
C PHE A 78 -10.38 -2.26 0.46
N LYS A 79 -10.54 -1.19 1.24
CA LYS A 79 -10.38 -1.25 2.70
C LYS A 79 -11.49 -2.05 3.38
N ALA A 80 -12.67 -2.14 2.77
CA ALA A 80 -13.80 -2.90 3.31
C ALA A 80 -13.74 -4.39 2.96
N HIS A 81 -12.81 -4.81 2.11
CA HIS A 81 -12.71 -6.20 1.68
C HIS A 81 -12.24 -7.10 2.82
N PRO A 82 -12.77 -8.35 2.92
CA PRO A 82 -12.37 -9.29 3.99
C PRO A 82 -10.86 -9.56 4.04
N LEU A 83 -10.18 -9.58 2.89
CA LEU A 83 -8.73 -9.78 2.84
C LEU A 83 -7.96 -8.61 3.45
N TYR A 84 -8.51 -7.39 3.38
CA TYR A 84 -7.89 -6.25 4.04
C TYR A 84 -7.89 -6.45 5.56
N GLN A 85 -9.01 -6.91 6.12
CA GLN A 85 -9.11 -7.23 7.55
C GLN A 85 -8.17 -8.38 7.93
N ALA A 86 -8.07 -9.41 7.10
CA ALA A 86 -7.15 -10.52 7.33
C ALA A 86 -5.69 -10.03 7.37
N SER A 87 -5.33 -9.11 6.47
CA SER A 87 -4.00 -8.49 6.47
C SER A 87 -3.76 -7.71 7.76
N ILE A 88 -4.72 -6.88 8.19
CA ILE A 88 -4.61 -6.11 9.44
C ILE A 88 -4.38 -7.02 10.64
N GLU A 89 -5.14 -8.08 10.77
CA GLU A 89 -5.05 -9.01 11.91
C GLU A 89 -3.66 -9.65 12.01
N ARG A 90 -3.05 -9.94 10.88
CA ARG A 90 -1.73 -10.54 10.83
C ARG A 90 -0.60 -9.52 11.01
N VAL A 91 -0.75 -8.33 10.44
CA VAL A 91 0.30 -7.30 10.42
C VAL A 91 0.34 -6.48 11.70
N ARG A 92 -0.82 -6.04 12.19
CA ARG A 92 -0.90 -5.08 13.31
C ARG A 92 -0.11 -5.50 14.55
N PRO A 93 -0.20 -6.76 15.04
CA PRO A 93 0.56 -7.13 16.24
C PRO A 93 2.06 -7.25 16.00
N ASN A 94 2.52 -7.29 14.76
CA ASN A 94 3.92 -7.54 14.41
C ASN A 94 4.61 -6.32 13.79
N ARG A 95 3.86 -5.28 13.45
CA ARG A 95 4.42 -4.02 12.94
C ARG A 95 4.77 -3.08 14.08
N GLU A 96 5.77 -2.25 13.87
CA GLU A 96 6.14 -1.19 14.78
C GLU A 96 5.67 0.16 14.26
N LEU A 97 6.00 0.47 12.99
CA LEU A 97 5.66 1.71 12.33
C LEU A 97 4.63 1.48 11.23
N ARG A 98 3.67 2.39 11.09
CA ARG A 98 2.82 2.50 9.93
C ARG A 98 2.59 3.98 9.61
N LEU A 99 3.01 4.41 8.45
CA LEU A 99 2.77 5.76 7.94
C LEU A 99 2.05 5.66 6.60
N VAL A 100 1.08 6.54 6.37
CA VAL A 100 0.30 6.54 5.14
C VAL A 100 0.27 7.95 4.54
N ALA A 101 0.33 8.00 3.21
CA ALA A 101 0.14 9.23 2.45
C ALA A 101 -0.63 8.92 1.17
N ASP A 102 -1.58 9.77 0.85
CA ASP A 102 -2.35 9.69 -0.38
C ASP A 102 -2.12 10.94 -1.19
N THR A 103 -1.82 10.78 -2.48
CA THR A 103 -1.57 11.90 -3.38
C THR A 103 -2.40 11.76 -4.65
N ARG A 104 -2.59 12.88 -5.34
CA ARG A 104 -3.19 12.93 -6.67
C ARG A 104 -2.25 13.66 -7.62
N PRO A 105 -2.19 13.26 -8.89
CA PRO A 105 -1.41 14.00 -9.90
C PRO A 105 -1.86 15.44 -10.04
#